data_18b6f7240179add07da5a0b180d8033a
#
_entry.id   18b6f7240179add07da5a0b180d8033a
#
_cell.length_a   1.000
_cell.length_b   1.000
_cell.length_c   1.000
_cell.angle_alpha   90.00
_cell.angle_beta   90.00
_cell.angle_gamma   90.00
#
_symmetry.space_group_name_H-M   'P 1'
#
loop_
_entity.id
_entity.type
_entity.pdbx_description
1 polymer ?
#
loop_
_entity_poly.entity_id
_entity_poly.type
_entity_poly.pdbx_seq_one_letter_code
_entity_poly.pdbx_strand_id
1 'polypeptide(L)'
;MTTTTEEEEESEQVVTPWDVSAGADGKIDYAKLVREFGCSEIDKNLIERIEMCTQTKAHPFLRRGLFFAHRELDEIVTAYEKGEKFYLYTGRGPSSESLHLGHLVPFQFTKWLQDAFKVPLVIQLTDDEKFLWKDLQLEDCRRLARENAKDIAACGFNPETTFIFADASYMCSSFYVNMVKIAKCVTFNQAKGIFGFTGDSNIGQIGFPPVQAAPSFPDCFPHMFGMNKKSLKCLIPCAIDQDPYFRMTRDVSHRIGGYKPALVESRFFPALKGESGKMSASDPTSAIYVTDTAKEIKNKINKHAFSGGGATIEEQRENGANLEVDVPWKWLNFFLEDDEKLKEIGEKYGSGEMLTGEIKQILVDVLTPMVEDHQKRRALVTDEVLDVYFNPTKTPKVFLDLFREYEEKEFGKWEKKKGGGDSENDDLCAALEEKMKLEGATENEEGCAIGAPKSEDWLRIRKERMQRDAPTEGSKSALKKAAKIKAA
;
A
#
# COMPACT_ATOMS: atom_id res chain seq x y z
N MET A 1 -2.66 -44.99 -41.72
CA MET A 1 -3.44 -44.51 -40.57
C MET A 1 -2.43 -44.01 -39.52
N THR A 2 -2.13 -42.77 -39.60
CA THR A 2 -1.27 -42.07 -38.64
C THR A 2 -2.20 -41.38 -37.63
N THR A 3 -2.26 -41.93 -36.43
CA THR A 3 -2.92 -41.32 -35.28
C THR A 3 -2.04 -40.16 -34.81
N THR A 4 -2.44 -38.94 -35.11
CA THR A 4 -1.98 -37.73 -34.44
C THR A 4 -2.61 -37.74 -33.07
N THR A 5 -1.78 -38.01 -32.05
CA THR A 5 -2.09 -37.64 -30.67
C THR A 5 -2.04 -36.13 -30.63
N GLU A 6 -3.18 -35.47 -30.51
CA GLU A 6 -3.27 -34.08 -30.01
C GLU A 6 -2.80 -34.13 -28.56
N GLU A 7 -1.58 -33.67 -28.30
CA GLU A 7 -1.14 -33.29 -26.96
C GLU A 7 -1.99 -32.06 -26.58
N GLU A 8 -2.95 -32.24 -25.67
CA GLU A 8 -3.61 -31.14 -25.01
C GLU A 8 -2.49 -30.33 -24.31
N GLU A 9 -2.14 -29.18 -24.86
CA GLU A 9 -1.32 -28.19 -24.13
C GLU A 9 -2.08 -27.85 -22.85
N GLU A 10 -1.63 -28.41 -21.71
CA GLU A 10 -2.07 -27.97 -20.39
C GLU A 10 -1.80 -26.47 -20.29
N SER A 11 -2.85 -25.67 -20.26
CA SER A 11 -2.71 -24.23 -20.12
C SER A 11 -2.03 -23.93 -18.78
N GLU A 12 -0.77 -23.48 -18.83
CA GLU A 12 -0.06 -23.04 -17.63
C GLU A 12 -0.69 -21.77 -17.02
N GLN A 13 -0.72 -21.72 -15.70
CA GLN A 13 -1.15 -20.49 -15.02
C GLN A 13 -0.23 -19.32 -15.38
N VAL A 14 -0.80 -18.13 -15.57
CA VAL A 14 -0.07 -16.88 -15.82
C VAL A 14 -0.35 -15.90 -14.70
N VAL A 15 0.69 -15.41 -14.04
CA VAL A 15 0.58 -14.37 -13.01
C VAL A 15 1.62 -13.30 -13.30
N THR A 16 1.14 -12.17 -13.81
CA THR A 16 1.91 -10.97 -14.09
C THR A 16 1.17 -9.75 -13.52
N PRO A 17 1.81 -8.59 -13.40
CA PRO A 17 1.12 -7.36 -12.98
C PRO A 17 -0.09 -6.97 -13.84
N TRP A 18 -0.11 -7.44 -15.09
CA TRP A 18 -1.12 -7.08 -16.10
C TRP A 18 -2.19 -8.16 -16.28
N ASP A 19 -1.78 -9.41 -16.22
CA ASP A 19 -2.64 -10.56 -16.51
C ASP A 19 -2.49 -11.63 -15.44
N VAL A 20 -3.66 -12.16 -15.02
CA VAL A 20 -3.75 -13.28 -14.08
C VAL A 20 -4.77 -14.26 -14.63
N SER A 21 -4.30 -15.45 -15.00
CA SER A 21 -5.13 -16.57 -15.42
C SER A 21 -4.79 -17.82 -14.62
N ALA A 22 -5.84 -18.57 -14.25
CA ALA A 22 -5.69 -19.85 -13.58
C ALA A 22 -5.18 -20.92 -14.57
N GLY A 23 -4.60 -22.00 -14.05
CA GLY A 23 -4.24 -23.17 -14.80
C GLY A 23 -5.45 -23.95 -15.34
N ALA A 24 -5.21 -25.08 -16.01
CA ALA A 24 -6.24 -25.94 -16.60
C ALA A 24 -7.30 -26.42 -15.60
N ASP A 25 -6.94 -26.54 -14.32
CA ASP A 25 -7.85 -26.90 -13.20
C ASP A 25 -8.72 -25.74 -12.70
N GLY A 26 -8.59 -24.54 -13.29
CA GLY A 26 -9.30 -23.33 -12.89
C GLY A 26 -8.84 -22.72 -11.56
N LYS A 27 -7.70 -23.17 -11.02
CA LYS A 27 -7.14 -22.70 -9.74
C LYS A 27 -5.77 -22.05 -9.95
N ILE A 28 -5.38 -21.20 -8.99
CA ILE A 28 -4.04 -20.63 -8.91
C ILE A 28 -3.24 -21.43 -7.88
N ASP A 29 -2.16 -22.06 -8.30
CA ASP A 29 -1.21 -22.75 -7.42
C ASP A 29 -0.27 -21.73 -6.75
N TYR A 30 -0.65 -21.27 -5.57
CA TYR A 30 0.14 -20.34 -4.79
C TYR A 30 1.47 -20.93 -4.30
N ALA A 31 1.54 -22.23 -4.05
CA ALA A 31 2.77 -22.88 -3.65
C ALA A 31 3.79 -22.91 -4.81
N LYS A 32 3.31 -23.09 -6.05
CA LYS A 32 4.14 -22.93 -7.26
C LYS A 32 4.64 -21.48 -7.37
N LEU A 33 3.78 -20.46 -7.17
CA LEU A 33 4.17 -19.05 -7.23
C LEU A 33 5.23 -18.70 -6.18
N VAL A 34 5.10 -19.16 -4.95
CA VAL A 34 6.12 -18.94 -3.90
C VAL A 34 7.47 -19.47 -4.33
N ARG A 35 7.51 -20.68 -4.91
CA ARG A 35 8.77 -21.29 -5.40
C ARG A 35 9.33 -20.53 -6.60
N GLU A 36 8.51 -20.21 -7.58
CA GLU A 36 8.94 -19.53 -8.82
C GLU A 36 9.41 -18.09 -8.56
N PHE A 37 8.72 -17.38 -7.68
CA PHE A 37 9.10 -16.03 -7.32
C PHE A 37 10.23 -16.02 -6.27
N GLY A 38 10.45 -17.12 -5.56
CA GLY A 38 11.47 -17.22 -4.51
C GLY A 38 11.11 -16.37 -3.27
N CYS A 39 9.83 -16.36 -2.91
CA CYS A 39 9.32 -15.79 -1.67
C CYS A 39 9.43 -16.80 -0.52
N SER A 40 9.30 -16.34 0.71
CA SER A 40 9.17 -17.16 1.91
C SER A 40 7.71 -17.23 2.35
N GLU A 41 7.29 -18.36 2.90
CA GLU A 41 5.96 -18.47 3.50
C GLU A 41 5.93 -17.78 4.87
N ILE A 42 4.79 -17.18 5.23
CA ILE A 42 4.56 -16.63 6.56
C ILE A 42 4.19 -17.78 7.50
N ASP A 43 5.11 -18.17 8.34
CA ASP A 43 4.93 -19.25 9.29
C ASP A 43 4.31 -18.78 10.62
N LYS A 44 3.91 -19.74 11.46
CA LYS A 44 3.30 -19.45 12.76
C LYS A 44 4.25 -18.69 13.70
N ASN A 45 5.53 -18.99 13.64
CA ASN A 45 6.54 -18.35 14.50
C ASN A 45 6.63 -16.85 14.17
N LEU A 46 6.64 -16.49 12.89
CA LEU A 46 6.65 -15.08 12.47
C LEU A 46 5.37 -14.35 12.90
N ILE A 47 4.20 -15.01 12.81
CA ILE A 47 2.92 -14.45 13.30
C ILE A 47 2.98 -14.21 14.82
N GLU A 48 3.45 -15.18 15.61
CA GLU A 48 3.61 -15.05 17.06
C GLU A 48 4.58 -13.92 17.44
N ARG A 49 5.69 -13.77 16.71
CA ARG A 49 6.62 -12.64 16.90
C ARG A 49 5.96 -11.30 16.64
N ILE A 50 5.16 -11.19 15.58
CA ILE A 50 4.39 -9.97 15.27
C ILE A 50 3.43 -9.65 16.43
N GLU A 51 2.69 -10.62 16.93
CA GLU A 51 1.78 -10.42 18.08
C GLU A 51 2.54 -9.97 19.33
N MET A 52 3.67 -10.61 19.63
CA MET A 52 4.49 -10.26 20.78
C MET A 52 5.07 -8.86 20.71
N CYS A 53 5.64 -8.46 19.57
CA CYS A 53 6.30 -7.16 19.46
C CYS A 53 5.30 -5.99 19.32
N THR A 54 4.11 -6.25 18.76
CA THR A 54 3.06 -5.22 18.60
C THR A 54 2.05 -5.20 19.74
N GLN A 55 2.00 -6.24 20.59
CA GLN A 55 0.97 -6.46 21.61
C GLN A 55 -0.46 -6.42 21.03
N THR A 56 -0.60 -6.85 19.78
CA THR A 56 -1.85 -6.83 19.03
C THR A 56 -2.10 -8.21 18.42
N LYS A 57 -3.32 -8.73 18.54
CA LYS A 57 -3.71 -9.99 17.89
C LYS A 57 -3.49 -9.88 16.38
N ALA A 58 -2.90 -10.91 15.79
CA ALA A 58 -2.67 -10.95 14.35
C ALA A 58 -3.98 -10.83 13.58
N HIS A 59 -3.95 -10.09 12.47
CA HIS A 59 -5.12 -9.93 11.60
C HIS A 59 -5.62 -11.29 11.10
N PRO A 60 -6.95 -11.49 10.93
CA PRO A 60 -7.48 -12.72 10.34
C PRO A 60 -6.80 -13.10 9.03
N PHE A 61 -6.39 -12.13 8.21
CA PHE A 61 -5.71 -12.38 6.95
C PHE A 61 -4.34 -13.06 7.11
N LEU A 62 -3.61 -12.82 8.20
CA LEU A 62 -2.38 -13.57 8.53
C LEU A 62 -2.72 -14.95 9.07
N ARG A 63 -3.60 -15.03 10.07
CA ARG A 63 -3.95 -16.30 10.73
C ARG A 63 -4.56 -17.32 9.77
N ARG A 64 -5.25 -16.85 8.72
CA ARG A 64 -5.92 -17.68 7.70
C ARG A 64 -5.09 -17.86 6.43
N GLY A 65 -3.85 -17.36 6.39
CA GLY A 65 -2.97 -17.47 5.24
C GLY A 65 -3.51 -16.77 3.97
N LEU A 66 -4.27 -15.67 4.15
CA LEU A 66 -4.70 -14.83 3.03
C LEU A 66 -3.59 -13.88 2.58
N PHE A 67 -2.83 -13.34 3.54
CA PHE A 67 -1.47 -12.89 3.35
C PHE A 67 -0.57 -14.05 3.76
N PHE A 68 0.11 -14.65 2.81
CA PHE A 68 0.70 -15.98 2.95
C PHE A 68 2.19 -16.05 2.65
N ALA A 69 2.72 -15.09 1.91
CA ALA A 69 4.11 -15.04 1.51
C ALA A 69 4.74 -13.68 1.84
N HIS A 70 6.06 -13.66 1.92
CA HIS A 70 6.82 -12.45 2.22
C HIS A 70 8.21 -12.45 1.61
N ARG A 71 8.78 -11.24 1.52
CA ARG A 71 10.21 -11.02 1.34
C ARG A 71 10.73 -10.19 2.49
N GLU A 72 11.62 -10.76 3.31
CA GLU A 72 12.31 -10.07 4.42
C GLU A 72 11.35 -9.41 5.45
N LEU A 73 10.12 -9.92 5.63
CA LEU A 73 9.24 -9.47 6.72
C LEU A 73 9.84 -9.80 8.09
N ASP A 74 10.51 -10.92 8.21
CA ASP A 74 11.25 -11.35 9.41
C ASP A 74 12.35 -10.35 9.79
N GLU A 75 13.03 -9.73 8.81
CA GLU A 75 14.00 -8.66 9.04
C GLU A 75 13.33 -7.37 9.54
N ILE A 76 12.14 -7.03 9.01
CA ILE A 76 11.34 -5.89 9.49
C ILE A 76 10.95 -6.11 10.95
N VAL A 77 10.43 -7.31 11.28
CA VAL A 77 10.04 -7.65 12.65
C VAL A 77 11.26 -7.62 13.58
N THR A 78 12.38 -8.19 13.14
CA THR A 78 13.65 -8.16 13.91
C THR A 78 14.15 -6.73 14.17
N ALA A 79 14.04 -5.85 13.18
CA ALA A 79 14.40 -4.44 13.32
C ALA A 79 13.46 -3.72 14.32
N TYR A 80 12.16 -3.99 14.21
CA TYR A 80 11.16 -3.40 15.11
C TYR A 80 11.32 -3.87 16.55
N GLU A 81 11.64 -5.14 16.79
CA GLU A 81 11.98 -5.70 18.12
C GLU A 81 13.19 -4.98 18.76
N LYS A 82 14.11 -4.46 17.94
CA LYS A 82 15.27 -3.65 18.38
C LYS A 82 14.94 -2.16 18.54
N GLY A 83 13.69 -1.76 18.34
CA GLY A 83 13.26 -0.36 18.40
C GLY A 83 13.53 0.44 17.13
N GLU A 84 13.98 -0.20 16.03
CA GLU A 84 14.17 0.48 14.76
C GLU A 84 12.81 0.80 14.13
N LYS A 85 12.76 1.90 13.37
CA LYS A 85 11.55 2.34 12.66
C LYS A 85 11.57 1.89 11.20
N PHE A 86 10.38 1.71 10.63
CA PHE A 86 10.15 1.48 9.22
C PHE A 86 8.90 2.26 8.78
N TYR A 87 8.59 2.28 7.51
CA TYR A 87 7.32 2.84 7.01
C TYR A 87 6.63 1.86 6.09
N LEU A 88 5.34 2.06 5.92
CA LEU A 88 4.50 1.31 4.98
C LEU A 88 4.38 2.07 3.67
N TYR A 89 4.38 1.32 2.57
CA TYR A 89 4.03 1.83 1.26
C TYR A 89 3.02 0.89 0.60
N THR A 90 1.99 1.47 0.03
CA THR A 90 1.05 0.76 -0.85
C THR A 90 0.56 1.71 -1.93
N GLY A 91 -0.19 1.21 -2.91
CA GLY A 91 -0.65 2.04 -4.00
C GLY A 91 -1.97 1.57 -4.59
N ARG A 92 -2.51 2.42 -5.46
CA ARG A 92 -3.73 2.17 -6.21
C ARG A 92 -3.68 2.86 -7.57
N GLY A 93 -3.98 2.10 -8.64
CA GLY A 93 -4.27 2.68 -9.95
C GLY A 93 -5.75 3.06 -10.06
N PRO A 94 -6.10 4.35 -9.99
CA PRO A 94 -7.49 4.80 -9.99
C PRO A 94 -8.10 4.68 -11.40
N SER A 95 -8.94 3.67 -11.62
CA SER A 95 -9.56 3.38 -12.92
C SER A 95 -11.09 3.38 -12.89
N SER A 96 -11.71 3.68 -11.76
CA SER A 96 -13.16 3.68 -11.55
C SER A 96 -13.54 4.70 -10.47
N GLU A 97 -14.81 5.11 -10.44
CA GLU A 97 -15.36 6.10 -9.50
C GLU A 97 -15.30 5.61 -8.03
N SER A 98 -15.39 4.31 -7.79
CA SER A 98 -15.39 3.73 -6.46
C SER A 98 -14.58 2.45 -6.42
N LEU A 99 -14.15 2.07 -5.23
CA LEU A 99 -13.48 0.79 -4.99
C LEU A 99 -14.51 -0.34 -4.94
N HIS A 100 -14.10 -1.55 -5.30
CA HIS A 100 -14.79 -2.77 -4.95
C HIS A 100 -14.09 -3.48 -3.79
N LEU A 101 -14.74 -4.48 -3.19
CA LEU A 101 -14.24 -5.13 -1.98
C LEU A 101 -12.82 -5.70 -2.14
N GLY A 102 -12.48 -6.24 -3.32
CA GLY A 102 -11.12 -6.72 -3.59
C GLY A 102 -10.05 -5.63 -3.49
N HIS A 103 -10.41 -4.37 -3.79
CA HIS A 103 -9.51 -3.23 -3.59
C HIS A 103 -9.39 -2.82 -2.11
N LEU A 104 -10.43 -3.06 -1.29
CA LEU A 104 -10.38 -2.75 0.14
C LEU A 104 -9.48 -3.68 0.92
N VAL A 105 -9.38 -4.95 0.53
CA VAL A 105 -8.59 -5.97 1.26
C VAL A 105 -7.16 -5.51 1.56
N PRO A 106 -6.34 -5.05 0.59
CA PRO A 106 -5.00 -4.54 0.88
C PRO A 106 -5.03 -3.33 1.82
N PHE A 107 -6.00 -2.42 1.69
CA PHE A 107 -6.08 -1.23 2.55
C PHE A 107 -6.50 -1.57 3.98
N GLN A 108 -7.43 -2.51 4.18
CA GLN A 108 -7.80 -3.00 5.51
C GLN A 108 -6.60 -3.64 6.22
N PHE A 109 -5.84 -4.45 5.52
CA PHE A 109 -4.63 -5.05 6.07
C PHE A 109 -3.54 -4.01 6.35
N THR A 110 -3.34 -3.06 5.44
CA THR A 110 -2.39 -1.94 5.64
C THR A 110 -2.79 -1.08 6.84
N LYS A 111 -4.09 -0.86 7.05
CA LYS A 111 -4.60 -0.14 8.22
C LYS A 111 -4.25 -0.87 9.51
N TRP A 112 -4.48 -2.18 9.55
CA TRP A 112 -4.08 -2.99 10.70
C TRP A 112 -2.56 -2.93 10.95
N LEU A 113 -1.74 -3.04 9.90
CA LEU A 113 -0.27 -2.88 10.04
C LEU A 113 0.11 -1.51 10.60
N GLN A 114 -0.51 -0.43 10.11
CA GLN A 114 -0.26 0.91 10.62
C GLN A 114 -0.57 1.04 12.10
N ASP A 115 -1.71 0.49 12.54
CA ASP A 115 -2.16 0.57 13.93
C ASP A 115 -1.31 -0.32 14.86
N ALA A 116 -1.01 -1.55 14.43
CA ALA A 116 -0.25 -2.50 15.23
C ALA A 116 1.20 -2.04 15.43
N PHE A 117 1.87 -1.63 14.37
CA PHE A 117 3.27 -1.20 14.43
C PHE A 117 3.45 0.30 14.73
N LYS A 118 2.38 1.09 14.69
CA LYS A 118 2.40 2.56 14.91
C LYS A 118 3.43 3.25 14.01
N VAL A 119 3.43 2.92 12.73
CA VAL A 119 4.38 3.39 11.73
C VAL A 119 3.73 4.29 10.70
N PRO A 120 4.52 5.17 10.04
CA PRO A 120 4.03 6.01 8.96
C PRO A 120 3.68 5.21 7.72
N LEU A 121 2.79 5.77 6.91
CA LEU A 121 2.28 5.18 5.68
C LEU A 121 2.32 6.20 4.55
N VAL A 122 2.78 5.76 3.37
CA VAL A 122 2.61 6.49 2.11
C VAL A 122 1.75 5.68 1.16
N ILE A 123 0.81 6.35 0.50
CA ILE A 123 -0.12 5.73 -0.46
C ILE A 123 -0.01 6.46 -1.79
N GLN A 124 0.42 5.74 -2.82
CA GLN A 124 0.54 6.24 -4.19
C GLN A 124 -0.75 6.00 -4.97
N LEU A 125 -1.22 7.02 -5.65
CA LEU A 125 -2.28 6.94 -6.65
C LEU A 125 -1.66 7.16 -8.03
N THR A 126 -1.60 6.08 -8.83
CA THR A 126 -0.92 6.09 -10.14
C THR A 126 -1.88 6.59 -11.22
N ASP A 127 -2.21 7.88 -11.16
CA ASP A 127 -3.09 8.55 -12.14
C ASP A 127 -2.42 8.65 -13.51
N ASP A 128 -1.12 8.84 -13.58
CA ASP A 128 -0.31 8.80 -14.80
C ASP A 128 -0.30 7.40 -15.45
N GLU A 129 -0.17 6.32 -14.68
CA GLU A 129 -0.26 4.96 -15.19
C GLU A 129 -1.60 4.72 -15.89
N LYS A 130 -2.72 5.17 -15.29
CA LYS A 130 -4.04 4.97 -15.90
C LYS A 130 -4.21 5.76 -17.19
N PHE A 131 -3.66 6.96 -17.28
CA PHE A 131 -3.58 7.71 -18.52
C PHE A 131 -2.76 6.99 -19.60
N LEU A 132 -1.63 6.37 -19.23
CA LEU A 132 -0.73 5.69 -20.17
C LEU A 132 -1.28 4.36 -20.71
N TRP A 133 -2.12 3.65 -19.93
CA TRP A 133 -2.65 2.33 -20.29
C TRP A 133 -4.12 2.30 -20.69
N LYS A 134 -4.89 3.37 -20.42
CA LYS A 134 -6.31 3.43 -20.70
C LYS A 134 -6.63 4.59 -21.62
N ASP A 135 -7.72 4.48 -22.36
CA ASP A 135 -8.28 5.60 -23.13
C ASP A 135 -9.06 6.54 -22.18
N LEU A 136 -8.31 7.27 -21.36
CA LEU A 136 -8.80 8.26 -20.40
C LEU A 136 -8.06 9.58 -20.58
N GLN A 137 -8.72 10.69 -20.29
CA GLN A 137 -8.06 11.99 -20.23
C GLN A 137 -7.32 12.13 -18.87
N LEU A 138 -6.26 12.92 -18.82
CA LEU A 138 -5.48 13.10 -17.60
C LEU A 138 -6.32 13.73 -16.47
N GLU A 139 -7.20 14.64 -16.80
CA GLU A 139 -8.15 15.28 -15.90
C GLU A 139 -9.10 14.25 -15.25
N ASP A 140 -9.57 13.27 -16.03
CA ASP A 140 -10.38 12.17 -15.50
C ASP A 140 -9.58 11.28 -14.56
N CYS A 141 -8.35 10.96 -14.91
CA CYS A 141 -7.47 10.18 -14.04
C CYS A 141 -7.22 10.88 -12.69
N ARG A 142 -6.99 12.20 -12.70
CA ARG A 142 -6.85 13.02 -11.49
C ARG A 142 -8.12 13.04 -10.65
N ARG A 143 -9.27 13.23 -11.30
CA ARG A 143 -10.58 13.21 -10.62
C ARG A 143 -10.83 11.85 -9.99
N LEU A 144 -10.60 10.76 -10.71
CA LEU A 144 -10.71 9.39 -10.21
C LEU A 144 -9.74 9.12 -9.05
N ALA A 145 -8.54 9.68 -9.08
CA ALA A 145 -7.60 9.58 -7.98
C ALA A 145 -8.17 10.20 -6.70
N ARG A 146 -8.78 11.40 -6.76
CA ARG A 146 -9.42 12.01 -5.61
C ARG A 146 -10.62 11.19 -5.11
N GLU A 147 -11.47 10.66 -6.00
CA GLU A 147 -12.59 9.81 -5.59
C GLU A 147 -12.12 8.52 -4.93
N ASN A 148 -11.10 7.85 -5.47
CA ASN A 148 -10.51 6.67 -4.83
C ASN A 148 -9.84 7.02 -3.49
N ALA A 149 -9.24 8.21 -3.36
CA ALA A 149 -8.67 8.66 -2.09
C ALA A 149 -9.72 8.82 -0.99
N LYS A 150 -10.98 9.21 -1.31
CA LYS A 150 -12.09 9.25 -0.35
C LYS A 150 -12.39 7.86 0.22
N ASP A 151 -12.44 6.85 -0.64
CA ASP A 151 -12.65 5.46 -0.22
C ASP A 151 -11.46 4.96 0.62
N ILE A 152 -10.24 5.30 0.25
CA ILE A 152 -9.02 4.92 0.99
C ILE A 152 -9.01 5.60 2.38
N ALA A 153 -9.28 6.89 2.45
CA ALA A 153 -9.36 7.62 3.72
C ALA A 153 -10.48 7.06 4.63
N ALA A 154 -11.61 6.63 4.04
CA ALA A 154 -12.71 5.98 4.75
C ALA A 154 -12.34 4.64 5.39
N CYS A 155 -11.21 4.01 5.01
CA CYS A 155 -10.65 2.87 5.74
C CYS A 155 -10.17 3.26 7.15
N GLY A 156 -10.08 4.56 7.47
CA GLY A 156 -9.77 5.08 8.80
C GLY A 156 -8.29 5.23 9.08
N PHE A 157 -7.45 5.39 8.07
CA PHE A 157 -6.03 5.71 8.25
C PHE A 157 -5.83 6.95 9.09
N ASN A 158 -4.80 6.95 9.93
CA ASN A 158 -4.45 8.11 10.72
C ASN A 158 -3.91 9.25 9.82
N PRO A 159 -4.63 10.39 9.68
CA PRO A 159 -4.20 11.48 8.82
C PRO A 159 -2.88 12.12 9.25
N GLU A 160 -2.50 12.03 10.53
CA GLU A 160 -1.23 12.59 11.01
C GLU A 160 0.00 11.78 10.58
N THR A 161 -0.19 10.48 10.28
CA THR A 161 0.90 9.56 9.93
C THR A 161 0.75 8.98 8.53
N THR A 162 -0.24 9.42 7.75
CA THR A 162 -0.49 8.96 6.39
C THR A 162 -0.35 10.10 5.40
N PHE A 163 0.41 9.84 4.34
CA PHE A 163 0.51 10.73 3.18
C PHE A 163 -0.04 10.00 1.96
N ILE A 164 -1.08 10.56 1.33
CA ILE A 164 -1.64 10.11 0.07
C ILE A 164 -1.19 11.08 -1.01
N PHE A 165 -0.72 10.57 -2.14
CA PHE A 165 -0.33 11.42 -3.26
C PHE A 165 -0.73 10.80 -4.59
N ALA A 166 -1.04 11.65 -5.56
CA ALA A 166 -1.19 11.28 -6.95
C ALA A 166 0.10 11.65 -7.71
N ASP A 167 0.57 10.77 -8.57
CA ASP A 167 1.87 10.92 -9.26
C ASP A 167 1.96 12.23 -10.02
N ALA A 168 0.93 12.55 -10.82
CA ALA A 168 0.88 13.78 -11.60
C ALA A 168 0.85 15.08 -10.76
N SER A 169 0.60 14.98 -9.45
CA SER A 169 0.51 16.14 -8.55
C SER A 169 1.69 16.26 -7.59
N TYR A 170 2.35 15.15 -7.24
CA TYR A 170 3.39 15.15 -6.22
C TYR A 170 4.81 15.03 -6.76
N MET A 171 5.07 14.54 -7.94
CA MET A 171 6.42 14.24 -8.45
C MET A 171 7.39 15.41 -8.26
N CYS A 172 7.81 15.65 -7.02
CA CYS A 172 8.72 16.70 -6.61
C CYS A 172 10.18 16.38 -7.03
N SER A 173 11.09 17.34 -6.84
CA SER A 173 12.49 17.19 -7.20
C SER A 173 13.14 15.93 -6.60
N SER A 174 12.91 15.64 -5.32
CA SER A 174 13.47 14.46 -4.64
C SER A 174 12.91 13.15 -5.21
N PHE A 175 11.62 13.11 -5.51
CA PHE A 175 10.97 11.97 -6.15
C PHE A 175 11.57 11.73 -7.55
N TYR A 176 11.61 12.78 -8.39
CA TYR A 176 12.16 12.70 -9.74
C TYR A 176 13.62 12.22 -9.75
N VAL A 177 14.46 12.74 -8.85
CA VAL A 177 15.86 12.31 -8.73
C VAL A 177 15.98 10.83 -8.41
N ASN A 178 15.15 10.29 -7.50
CA ASN A 178 15.15 8.86 -7.20
C ASN A 178 14.66 8.03 -8.39
N MET A 179 13.59 8.46 -9.04
CA MET A 179 13.10 7.82 -10.27
C MET A 179 14.19 7.72 -11.34
N VAL A 180 14.93 8.81 -11.60
CA VAL A 180 16.05 8.82 -12.57
C VAL A 180 17.19 7.90 -12.13
N LYS A 181 17.53 7.85 -10.83
CA LYS A 181 18.54 6.90 -10.32
C LYS A 181 18.13 5.45 -10.56
N ILE A 182 16.85 5.11 -10.30
CA ILE A 182 16.29 3.78 -10.55
C ILE A 182 16.34 3.47 -12.05
N ALA A 183 15.82 4.37 -12.88
CA ALA A 183 15.81 4.22 -14.35
C ALA A 183 17.20 3.95 -14.93
N LYS A 184 18.25 4.62 -14.41
CA LYS A 184 19.64 4.37 -14.83
C LYS A 184 20.12 2.95 -14.49
N CYS A 185 19.50 2.29 -13.51
CA CYS A 185 19.90 0.96 -13.05
C CYS A 185 19.22 -0.18 -13.83
N VAL A 186 18.19 0.10 -14.62
CA VAL A 186 17.40 -0.90 -15.35
C VAL A 186 17.56 -0.69 -16.85
N THR A 187 17.94 -1.74 -17.57
CA THR A 187 18.02 -1.69 -19.03
C THR A 187 16.65 -1.95 -19.66
N PHE A 188 16.46 -1.51 -20.91
CA PHE A 188 15.23 -1.77 -21.65
C PHE A 188 14.93 -3.27 -21.75
N ASN A 189 15.93 -4.13 -21.99
CA ASN A 189 15.74 -5.56 -22.08
C ASN A 189 15.29 -6.19 -20.76
N GLN A 190 15.81 -5.70 -19.62
CA GLN A 190 15.32 -6.12 -18.30
C GLN A 190 13.86 -5.69 -18.09
N ALA A 191 13.55 -4.43 -18.38
CA ALA A 191 12.16 -3.93 -18.26
C ALA A 191 11.21 -4.70 -19.19
N LYS A 192 11.62 -4.95 -20.44
CA LYS A 192 10.86 -5.77 -21.40
C LYS A 192 10.61 -7.18 -20.88
N GLY A 193 11.63 -7.84 -20.32
CA GLY A 193 11.50 -9.22 -19.80
C GLY A 193 10.62 -9.30 -18.55
N ILE A 194 10.63 -8.25 -17.69
CA ILE A 194 9.85 -8.22 -16.45
C ILE A 194 8.38 -7.84 -16.73
N PHE A 195 8.15 -6.85 -17.60
CA PHE A 195 6.84 -6.21 -17.77
C PHE A 195 6.16 -6.54 -19.10
N GLY A 196 6.81 -7.33 -19.96
CA GLY A 196 6.22 -7.76 -21.22
C GLY A 196 6.09 -6.64 -22.28
N PHE A 197 6.89 -5.56 -22.19
CA PHE A 197 6.85 -4.48 -23.17
C PHE A 197 7.16 -4.97 -24.58
N THR A 198 6.46 -4.42 -25.56
CA THR A 198 6.62 -4.72 -26.98
C THR A 198 7.07 -3.48 -27.75
N GLY A 199 7.25 -3.61 -29.07
CA GLY A 199 7.51 -2.46 -29.94
C GLY A 199 6.38 -1.45 -30.02
N ASP A 200 5.15 -1.85 -29.66
CA ASP A 200 3.94 -1.01 -29.66
C ASP A 200 3.71 -0.31 -28.32
N SER A 201 4.49 -0.66 -27.28
CA SER A 201 4.40 0.02 -25.97
C SER A 201 4.86 1.47 -26.10
N ASN A 202 4.04 2.40 -25.63
CA ASN A 202 4.42 3.82 -25.66
C ASN A 202 5.55 4.13 -24.66
N ILE A 203 6.27 5.23 -24.88
CA ILE A 203 7.43 5.60 -24.06
C ILE A 203 7.06 5.85 -22.59
N GLY A 204 5.86 6.33 -22.32
CA GLY A 204 5.35 6.52 -20.97
C GLY A 204 5.22 5.19 -20.22
N GLN A 205 4.65 4.17 -20.87
CA GLN A 205 4.57 2.81 -20.31
C GLN A 205 5.96 2.26 -19.97
N ILE A 206 6.90 2.38 -20.90
CA ILE A 206 8.29 1.92 -20.70
C ILE A 206 8.96 2.70 -19.56
N GLY A 207 8.62 3.97 -19.37
CA GLY A 207 9.17 4.85 -18.32
C GLY A 207 8.53 4.70 -16.95
N PHE A 208 7.37 4.03 -16.83
CA PHE A 208 6.59 3.98 -15.60
C PHE A 208 7.20 3.11 -14.47
N PRO A 209 7.83 1.95 -14.70
CA PRO A 209 8.36 1.11 -13.61
C PRO A 209 9.21 1.84 -12.57
N PRO A 210 10.11 2.77 -12.92
CA PRO A 210 10.82 3.61 -11.95
C PRO A 210 9.91 4.51 -11.10
N VAL A 211 8.76 4.94 -11.62
CA VAL A 211 7.78 5.76 -10.88
C VAL A 211 7.15 4.95 -9.75
N GLN A 212 6.69 3.73 -10.04
CA GLN A 212 6.12 2.84 -9.02
C GLN A 212 7.18 2.34 -8.02
N ALA A 213 8.44 2.22 -8.43
CA ALA A 213 9.52 1.80 -7.55
C ALA A 213 9.97 2.89 -6.58
N ALA A 214 9.92 4.16 -6.99
CA ALA A 214 10.48 5.29 -6.25
C ALA A 214 9.94 5.42 -4.80
N PRO A 215 8.63 5.26 -4.51
CA PRO A 215 8.10 5.37 -3.15
C PRO A 215 8.63 4.33 -2.15
N SER A 216 9.29 3.28 -2.62
CA SER A 216 9.98 2.32 -1.74
C SER A 216 11.22 2.91 -1.05
N PHE A 217 11.62 4.13 -1.44
CA PHE A 217 12.80 4.80 -0.89
C PHE A 217 12.40 6.09 -0.17
N PRO A 218 12.76 6.23 1.12
CA PRO A 218 12.29 7.34 1.97
C PRO A 218 12.76 8.71 1.49
N ASP A 219 13.84 8.77 0.71
CA ASP A 219 14.36 10.02 0.10
C ASP A 219 13.34 10.67 -0.87
N CYS A 220 12.32 9.94 -1.32
CA CYS A 220 11.21 10.52 -2.10
C CYS A 220 10.32 11.44 -1.28
N PHE A 221 10.34 11.33 0.04
CA PHE A 221 9.44 12.03 0.95
C PHE A 221 10.23 12.84 2.01
N PRO A 222 11.00 13.86 1.58
CA PRO A 222 11.85 14.61 2.52
C PRO A 222 11.05 15.37 3.58
N HIS A 223 9.81 15.76 3.29
CA HIS A 223 8.90 16.39 4.26
C HIS A 223 8.47 15.43 5.39
N MET A 224 8.41 14.11 5.10
CA MET A 224 8.05 13.10 6.09
C MET A 224 9.27 12.56 6.83
N PHE A 225 10.33 12.23 6.12
CA PHE A 225 11.44 11.43 6.65
C PHE A 225 12.76 12.21 6.73
N GLY A 226 12.80 13.46 6.27
CA GLY A 226 14.04 14.23 6.15
C GLY A 226 14.93 13.81 5.00
N MET A 227 16.00 14.53 4.81
CA MET A 227 16.98 14.26 3.76
C MET A 227 17.96 13.15 4.19
N ASN A 228 18.37 12.31 3.24
CA ASN A 228 19.39 11.26 3.41
C ASN A 228 19.05 10.15 4.44
N LYS A 229 17.79 9.79 4.59
CA LYS A 229 17.35 8.70 5.48
C LYS A 229 17.53 7.31 4.87
N LYS A 230 18.76 6.97 4.49
CA LYS A 230 19.10 5.65 3.94
C LYS A 230 18.82 4.48 4.90
N SER A 231 18.65 4.76 6.19
CA SER A 231 18.45 3.76 7.23
C SER A 231 17.00 3.38 7.49
N LEU A 232 16.01 4.02 6.86
CA LEU A 232 14.61 3.70 7.08
C LEU A 232 14.16 2.60 6.10
N LYS A 233 13.73 1.47 6.64
CA LYS A 233 13.22 0.33 5.87
C LYS A 233 11.79 0.59 5.40
N CYS A 234 11.38 -0.05 4.31
CA CYS A 234 10.03 0.00 3.76
C CYS A 234 9.41 -1.40 3.79
N LEU A 235 8.16 -1.50 4.24
CA LEU A 235 7.33 -2.70 4.12
C LEU A 235 6.15 -2.42 3.20
N ILE A 236 5.93 -3.30 2.22
CA ILE A 236 4.93 -3.14 1.15
C ILE A 236 3.93 -4.28 1.21
N PRO A 237 2.73 -4.08 1.75
CA PRO A 237 1.63 -5.02 1.56
C PRO A 237 1.08 -4.91 0.13
N CYS A 238 1.07 -6.02 -0.59
CA CYS A 238 0.61 -6.07 -1.99
C CYS A 238 0.01 -7.44 -2.33
N ALA A 239 -0.67 -7.55 -3.46
CA ALA A 239 -1.01 -8.85 -4.03
C ALA A 239 0.21 -9.43 -4.76
N ILE A 240 0.29 -10.76 -4.81
CA ILE A 240 1.48 -11.48 -5.32
C ILE A 240 1.82 -11.15 -6.78
N ASP A 241 0.87 -10.71 -7.60
CA ASP A 241 1.11 -10.26 -8.97
C ASP A 241 1.98 -9.00 -9.07
N GLN A 242 2.12 -8.26 -7.97
CA GLN A 242 3.00 -7.09 -7.90
C GLN A 242 4.47 -7.43 -7.60
N ASP A 243 4.77 -8.69 -7.26
CA ASP A 243 6.15 -9.13 -6.96
C ASP A 243 7.18 -8.76 -8.05
N PRO A 244 6.90 -8.91 -9.36
CA PRO A 244 7.85 -8.54 -10.40
C PRO A 244 8.31 -7.07 -10.35
N TYR A 245 7.41 -6.13 -10.04
CA TYR A 245 7.78 -4.72 -9.83
C TYR A 245 8.75 -4.55 -8.67
N PHE A 246 8.40 -5.13 -7.55
CA PHE A 246 9.20 -4.95 -6.33
C PHE A 246 10.49 -5.78 -6.37
N ARG A 247 10.53 -6.88 -7.09
CA ARG A 247 11.78 -7.61 -7.37
C ARG A 247 12.77 -6.72 -8.12
N MET A 248 12.33 -6.03 -9.19
CA MET A 248 13.16 -5.03 -9.87
C MET A 248 13.63 -3.93 -8.90
N THR A 249 12.71 -3.41 -8.06
CA THR A 249 13.05 -2.38 -7.06
C THR A 249 14.10 -2.89 -6.07
N ARG A 250 14.00 -4.12 -5.62
CA ARG A 250 14.94 -4.76 -4.70
C ARG A 250 16.32 -4.96 -5.33
N ASP A 251 16.38 -5.31 -6.62
CA ASP A 251 17.63 -5.50 -7.37
C ASP A 251 18.41 -4.20 -7.55
N VAL A 252 17.74 -3.07 -7.64
CA VAL A 252 18.38 -1.77 -7.81
C VAL A 252 18.72 -1.07 -6.49
N SER A 253 18.11 -1.47 -5.38
CA SER A 253 18.14 -0.75 -4.10
C SER A 253 19.55 -0.44 -3.60
N HIS A 254 20.46 -1.40 -3.58
CA HIS A 254 21.84 -1.21 -3.12
C HIS A 254 22.65 -0.30 -4.05
N ARG A 255 22.32 -0.29 -5.36
CA ARG A 255 23.02 0.55 -6.35
C ARG A 255 22.69 2.03 -6.20
N ILE A 256 21.51 2.34 -5.67
CA ILE A 256 21.10 3.72 -5.37
C ILE A 256 21.29 4.09 -3.90
N GLY A 257 21.83 3.16 -3.10
CA GLY A 257 22.18 3.35 -1.69
C GLY A 257 21.00 3.27 -0.73
N GLY A 258 19.92 2.54 -1.10
CA GLY A 258 18.77 2.24 -0.25
C GLY A 258 18.77 0.82 0.29
N TYR A 259 17.85 0.51 1.20
CA TYR A 259 17.54 -0.86 1.62
C TYR A 259 16.61 -1.53 0.62
N LYS A 260 16.66 -2.85 0.54
CA LYS A 260 15.66 -3.62 -0.17
C LYS A 260 14.31 -3.42 0.53
N PRO A 261 13.23 -3.06 -0.19
CA PRO A 261 11.91 -3.07 0.42
C PRO A 261 11.49 -4.50 0.77
N ALA A 262 10.91 -4.67 1.94
CA ALA A 262 10.27 -5.92 2.34
C ALA A 262 8.85 -5.98 1.77
N LEU A 263 8.36 -7.18 1.46
CA LEU A 263 7.02 -7.42 0.95
C LEU A 263 6.23 -8.31 1.88
N VAL A 264 4.93 -8.11 1.93
CA VAL A 264 3.97 -9.06 2.47
C VAL A 264 2.85 -9.24 1.45
N GLU A 265 2.65 -10.48 1.00
CA GLU A 265 1.95 -10.77 -0.25
C GLU A 265 0.67 -11.55 0.01
N SER A 266 -0.43 -11.06 -0.59
CA SER A 266 -1.74 -11.67 -0.48
C SER A 266 -2.07 -12.58 -1.66
N ARG A 267 -2.95 -13.54 -1.40
CA ARG A 267 -3.72 -14.22 -2.43
C ARG A 267 -4.66 -13.22 -3.11
N PHE A 268 -5.13 -13.59 -4.30
CA PHE A 268 -6.16 -12.81 -4.98
C PHE A 268 -7.50 -12.96 -4.25
N PHE A 269 -8.22 -11.85 -4.18
CA PHE A 269 -9.59 -11.87 -3.74
C PHE A 269 -10.47 -12.35 -4.91
N PRO A 270 -11.23 -13.46 -4.79
CA PRO A 270 -11.94 -14.06 -5.90
C PRO A 270 -13.10 -13.19 -6.37
N ALA A 271 -13.36 -13.17 -7.69
CA ALA A 271 -14.55 -12.56 -8.24
C ALA A 271 -15.82 -13.32 -7.81
N LEU A 272 -16.99 -12.67 -7.84
CA LEU A 272 -18.28 -13.34 -7.54
C LEU A 272 -18.54 -14.57 -8.42
N LYS A 273 -18.07 -14.54 -9.66
CA LYS A 273 -18.23 -15.64 -10.64
C LYS A 273 -17.24 -16.79 -10.49
N GLY A 274 -16.33 -16.71 -9.53
CA GLY A 274 -15.30 -17.72 -9.28
C GLY A 274 -13.87 -17.22 -9.51
N GLU A 275 -12.90 -18.12 -9.45
CA GLU A 275 -11.46 -17.81 -9.56
C GLU A 275 -10.95 -17.65 -11.00
N SER A 276 -11.78 -17.94 -12.01
CA SER A 276 -11.39 -17.91 -13.42
C SER A 276 -11.04 -16.51 -13.97
N GLY A 277 -10.97 -15.48 -13.10
CA GLY A 277 -10.56 -14.14 -13.50
C GLY A 277 -10.47 -13.17 -12.35
N LYS A 278 -9.72 -12.07 -12.55
CA LYS A 278 -9.72 -10.92 -11.64
C LYS A 278 -11.12 -10.27 -11.62
N MET A 279 -11.48 -9.70 -10.47
CA MET A 279 -12.56 -8.72 -10.44
C MET A 279 -12.26 -7.62 -11.43
N SER A 280 -13.23 -7.31 -12.28
CA SER A 280 -13.07 -6.27 -13.29
C SER A 280 -14.04 -5.12 -13.03
N ALA A 281 -13.53 -3.90 -13.03
CA ALA A 281 -14.36 -2.70 -12.99
C ALA A 281 -15.27 -2.56 -14.23
N SER A 282 -14.97 -3.29 -15.33
CA SER A 282 -15.78 -3.32 -16.54
C SER A 282 -16.95 -4.33 -16.47
N ASP A 283 -16.95 -5.25 -15.48
CA ASP A 283 -18.07 -6.19 -15.25
C ASP A 283 -18.70 -5.94 -13.85
N PRO A 284 -19.76 -5.13 -13.77
CA PRO A 284 -20.43 -4.82 -12.50
C PRO A 284 -21.00 -6.05 -11.78
N THR A 285 -21.16 -7.18 -12.47
CA THR A 285 -21.69 -8.43 -11.91
C THR A 285 -20.62 -9.30 -11.28
N SER A 286 -19.35 -8.96 -11.47
CA SER A 286 -18.21 -9.70 -10.93
C SER A 286 -17.80 -9.24 -9.51
N ALA A 287 -18.30 -8.08 -9.05
CA ALA A 287 -17.82 -7.44 -7.84
C ALA A 287 -18.95 -6.76 -7.03
N ILE A 288 -18.73 -6.65 -5.73
CA ILE A 288 -19.47 -5.74 -4.85
C ILE A 288 -18.65 -4.48 -4.67
N TYR A 289 -19.25 -3.33 -4.94
CA TYR A 289 -18.66 -2.00 -4.79
C TYR A 289 -18.98 -1.43 -3.41
N VAL A 290 -18.11 -0.57 -2.92
CA VAL A 290 -18.37 0.15 -1.66
C VAL A 290 -19.54 1.13 -1.75
N THR A 291 -20.05 1.38 -2.95
CA THR A 291 -21.23 2.22 -3.22
C THR A 291 -22.52 1.41 -3.36
N ASP A 292 -22.45 0.07 -3.36
CA ASP A 292 -23.65 -0.77 -3.51
C ASP A 292 -24.56 -0.64 -2.29
N THR A 293 -25.86 -0.57 -2.54
CA THR A 293 -26.87 -0.64 -1.50
C THR A 293 -27.07 -2.06 -0.96
N ALA A 294 -27.64 -2.22 0.22
CA ALA A 294 -27.97 -3.53 0.80
C ALA A 294 -28.75 -4.43 -0.18
N LYS A 295 -29.68 -3.84 -0.96
CA LYS A 295 -30.45 -4.57 -1.99
C LYS A 295 -29.57 -5.04 -3.14
N GLU A 296 -28.64 -4.22 -3.59
CA GLU A 296 -27.71 -4.57 -4.68
C GLU A 296 -26.73 -5.65 -4.21
N ILE A 297 -26.17 -5.54 -3.01
CA ILE A 297 -25.32 -6.57 -2.39
C ILE A 297 -26.06 -7.92 -2.38
N LYS A 298 -27.26 -7.96 -1.81
CA LYS A 298 -28.07 -9.18 -1.76
C LYS A 298 -28.37 -9.75 -3.16
N ASN A 299 -28.73 -8.89 -4.10
CA ASN A 299 -29.03 -9.33 -5.47
C ASN A 299 -27.78 -9.89 -6.18
N LYS A 300 -26.64 -9.22 -6.06
CA LYS A 300 -25.37 -9.64 -6.65
C LYS A 300 -24.92 -11.00 -6.09
N ILE A 301 -24.93 -11.17 -4.76
CA ILE A 301 -24.57 -12.43 -4.10
C ILE A 301 -25.49 -13.56 -4.56
N ASN A 302 -26.80 -13.36 -4.51
CA ASN A 302 -27.75 -14.41 -4.86
C ASN A 302 -27.68 -14.84 -6.32
N LYS A 303 -27.49 -13.87 -7.24
CA LYS A 303 -27.50 -14.15 -8.69
C LYS A 303 -26.16 -14.58 -9.25
N HIS A 304 -25.05 -14.07 -8.72
CA HIS A 304 -23.75 -14.15 -9.38
C HIS A 304 -22.69 -14.86 -8.55
N ALA A 305 -22.86 -15.01 -7.20
CA ALA A 305 -21.88 -15.73 -6.41
C ALA A 305 -21.90 -17.21 -6.78
N PHE A 306 -20.79 -17.70 -7.34
CA PHE A 306 -20.60 -19.10 -7.68
C PHE A 306 -20.66 -19.97 -6.43
N SER A 307 -21.40 -21.07 -6.50
CA SER A 307 -21.59 -21.98 -5.38
C SER A 307 -20.94 -23.33 -5.64
N GLY A 308 -20.29 -23.86 -4.62
CA GLY A 308 -19.81 -25.24 -4.57
C GLY A 308 -20.83 -26.26 -4.06
N GLY A 309 -22.09 -25.83 -3.79
CA GLY A 309 -23.16 -26.73 -3.34
C GLY A 309 -23.74 -27.57 -4.46
N GLY A 310 -24.51 -28.62 -4.09
CA GLY A 310 -25.18 -29.51 -5.04
C GLY A 310 -26.24 -28.81 -5.89
N ALA A 311 -26.60 -29.42 -7.03
CA ALA A 311 -27.61 -28.89 -7.94
C ALA A 311 -29.03 -28.97 -7.34
N THR A 312 -29.28 -29.94 -6.45
CA THR A 312 -30.53 -30.09 -5.68
C THR A 312 -30.26 -30.05 -4.18
N ILE A 313 -31.32 -29.85 -3.40
CA ILE A 313 -31.23 -29.87 -1.92
C ILE A 313 -30.81 -31.25 -1.44
N GLU A 314 -31.36 -32.30 -2.04
CA GLU A 314 -31.06 -33.69 -1.72
C GLU A 314 -29.59 -34.00 -1.97
N GLU A 315 -29.08 -33.64 -3.12
CA GLU A 315 -27.68 -33.82 -3.50
C GLU A 315 -26.73 -33.05 -2.55
N GLN A 316 -27.06 -31.81 -2.19
CA GLN A 316 -26.28 -31.06 -1.23
C GLN A 316 -26.33 -31.65 0.18
N ARG A 317 -27.48 -32.17 0.62
CA ARG A 317 -27.61 -32.84 1.91
C ARG A 317 -26.80 -34.14 1.99
N GLU A 318 -26.66 -34.83 0.87
CA GLU A 318 -25.92 -36.11 0.79
C GLU A 318 -24.40 -35.88 0.67
N ASN A 319 -23.99 -34.98 -0.22
CA ASN A 319 -22.56 -34.81 -0.61
C ASN A 319 -21.87 -33.60 0.04
N GLY A 320 -22.65 -32.69 0.69
CA GLY A 320 -22.12 -31.43 1.17
C GLY A 320 -21.76 -30.45 0.06
N ALA A 321 -21.08 -29.37 0.43
CA ALA A 321 -20.61 -28.36 -0.49
C ALA A 321 -19.08 -28.42 -0.65
N ASN A 322 -18.60 -28.18 -1.87
CA ASN A 322 -17.18 -28.05 -2.14
C ASN A 322 -16.70 -26.62 -1.77
N LEU A 323 -16.08 -26.51 -0.59
CA LEU A 323 -15.59 -25.24 -0.03
C LEU A 323 -14.44 -24.64 -0.85
N GLU A 324 -13.71 -25.47 -1.60
CA GLU A 324 -12.56 -24.99 -2.37
C GLU A 324 -12.94 -24.11 -3.56
N VAL A 325 -14.16 -24.27 -4.08
CA VAL A 325 -14.65 -23.50 -5.23
C VAL A 325 -15.77 -22.52 -4.86
N ASP A 326 -16.34 -22.66 -3.66
CA ASP A 326 -17.48 -21.84 -3.20
C ASP A 326 -17.05 -20.40 -2.87
N VAL A 327 -17.59 -19.43 -3.59
CA VAL A 327 -17.25 -18.02 -3.41
C VAL A 327 -17.81 -17.43 -2.12
N PRO A 328 -19.08 -17.68 -1.72
CA PRO A 328 -19.57 -17.26 -0.42
C PRO A 328 -18.69 -17.70 0.75
N TRP A 329 -18.24 -18.94 0.77
CA TRP A 329 -17.31 -19.46 1.76
C TRP A 329 -15.95 -18.73 1.73
N LYS A 330 -15.37 -18.57 0.54
CA LYS A 330 -14.10 -17.85 0.36
C LYS A 330 -14.20 -16.41 0.85
N TRP A 331 -15.30 -15.71 0.57
CA TRP A 331 -15.49 -14.33 1.01
C TRP A 331 -15.70 -14.22 2.52
N LEU A 332 -16.39 -15.19 3.15
CA LEU A 332 -16.49 -15.24 4.61
C LEU A 332 -15.10 -15.40 5.26
N ASN A 333 -14.17 -16.12 4.63
CA ASN A 333 -12.78 -16.19 5.11
C ASN A 333 -12.07 -14.82 5.13
N PHE A 334 -12.47 -13.87 4.28
CA PHE A 334 -11.94 -12.49 4.33
C PHE A 334 -12.66 -11.64 5.38
N PHE A 335 -14.00 -11.68 5.44
CA PHE A 335 -14.77 -10.64 6.10
C PHE A 335 -15.45 -11.05 7.42
N LEU A 336 -15.59 -12.33 7.71
CA LEU A 336 -16.11 -12.78 9.00
C LEU A 336 -14.96 -12.82 10.02
N GLU A 337 -14.99 -11.94 11.04
CA GLU A 337 -13.89 -11.80 12.02
C GLU A 337 -13.76 -13.00 12.97
N ASP A 338 -14.88 -13.62 13.33
CA ASP A 338 -14.96 -14.72 14.30
C ASP A 338 -14.50 -16.05 13.67
N ASP A 339 -13.32 -16.54 14.11
CA ASP A 339 -12.69 -17.77 13.58
C ASP A 339 -13.51 -19.02 13.98
N GLU A 340 -14.11 -19.05 15.17
CA GLU A 340 -14.91 -20.21 15.63
C GLU A 340 -16.21 -20.30 14.85
N LYS A 341 -16.90 -19.16 14.67
CA LYS A 341 -18.10 -19.10 13.83
C LYS A 341 -17.80 -19.46 12.38
N LEU A 342 -16.67 -19.00 11.84
CA LEU A 342 -16.25 -19.37 10.48
C LEU A 342 -16.05 -20.88 10.37
N LYS A 343 -15.38 -21.49 11.33
CA LYS A 343 -15.16 -22.94 11.38
C LYS A 343 -16.48 -23.70 11.43
N GLU A 344 -17.41 -23.30 12.31
CA GLU A 344 -18.75 -23.90 12.42
C GLU A 344 -19.51 -23.85 11.08
N ILE A 345 -19.49 -22.69 10.41
CA ILE A 345 -20.13 -22.53 9.10
C ILE A 345 -19.50 -23.47 8.06
N GLY A 346 -18.17 -23.57 8.05
CA GLY A 346 -17.46 -24.47 7.12
C GLY A 346 -17.81 -25.95 7.34
N GLU A 347 -17.86 -26.39 8.60
CA GLU A 347 -18.25 -27.76 8.95
C GLU A 347 -19.68 -28.07 8.53
N LYS A 348 -20.64 -27.19 8.85
CA LYS A 348 -22.06 -27.36 8.49
C LYS A 348 -22.31 -27.29 6.99
N TYR A 349 -21.63 -26.40 6.28
CA TYR A 349 -21.81 -26.25 4.84
C TYR A 349 -21.13 -27.39 4.08
N GLY A 350 -19.91 -27.76 4.49
CA GLY A 350 -19.17 -28.89 3.91
C GLY A 350 -19.83 -30.25 4.14
N SER A 351 -20.58 -30.43 5.26
CA SER A 351 -21.34 -31.65 5.55
C SER A 351 -22.73 -31.71 4.91
N GLY A 352 -23.22 -30.61 4.30
CA GLY A 352 -24.58 -30.53 3.77
C GLY A 352 -25.66 -30.21 4.83
N GLU A 353 -25.30 -29.97 6.09
CA GLU A 353 -26.22 -29.49 7.12
C GLU A 353 -26.72 -28.08 6.79
N MET A 354 -25.88 -27.21 6.26
CA MET A 354 -26.21 -25.88 5.78
C MET A 354 -26.40 -25.87 4.27
N LEU A 355 -27.40 -25.14 3.79
CA LEU A 355 -27.68 -25.00 2.36
C LEU A 355 -27.01 -23.76 1.75
N THR A 356 -26.85 -23.76 0.42
CA THR A 356 -26.28 -22.63 -0.32
C THR A 356 -27.00 -21.29 -0.07
N GLY A 357 -28.33 -21.31 0.07
CA GLY A 357 -29.10 -20.09 0.39
C GLY A 357 -28.77 -19.51 1.75
N GLU A 358 -28.46 -20.37 2.74
CA GLU A 358 -28.14 -19.96 4.12
C GLU A 358 -26.75 -19.32 4.16
N ILE A 359 -25.71 -19.91 3.57
CA ILE A 359 -24.37 -19.31 3.56
C ILE A 359 -24.34 -17.99 2.76
N LYS A 360 -25.09 -17.90 1.64
CA LYS A 360 -25.25 -16.62 0.92
C LYS A 360 -25.91 -15.56 1.77
N GLN A 361 -26.94 -15.92 2.58
CA GLN A 361 -27.56 -14.95 3.49
C GLN A 361 -26.59 -14.52 4.60
N ILE A 362 -25.81 -15.44 5.18
CA ILE A 362 -24.75 -15.08 6.16
C ILE A 362 -23.75 -14.11 5.55
N LEU A 363 -23.31 -14.32 4.30
CA LEU A 363 -22.41 -13.41 3.62
C LEU A 363 -23.04 -12.02 3.42
N VAL A 364 -24.32 -11.94 3.06
CA VAL A 364 -25.07 -10.67 2.96
C VAL A 364 -25.09 -9.95 4.30
N ASP A 365 -25.34 -10.69 5.40
CA ASP A 365 -25.42 -10.13 6.76
C ASP A 365 -24.07 -9.63 7.28
N VAL A 366 -22.96 -10.18 6.79
CA VAL A 366 -21.59 -9.71 7.09
C VAL A 366 -21.23 -8.49 6.26
N LEU A 367 -21.48 -8.52 4.94
CA LEU A 367 -21.01 -7.47 4.02
C LEU A 367 -21.85 -6.20 4.08
N THR A 368 -23.16 -6.31 4.26
CA THR A 368 -24.05 -5.15 4.26
C THR A 368 -23.64 -4.11 5.31
N PRO A 369 -23.54 -4.45 6.61
CA PRO A 369 -23.16 -3.46 7.61
C PRO A 369 -21.73 -2.92 7.41
N MET A 370 -20.81 -3.74 6.90
CA MET A 370 -19.44 -3.32 6.59
C MET A 370 -19.41 -2.25 5.49
N VAL A 371 -20.18 -2.45 4.41
CA VAL A 371 -20.27 -1.48 3.30
C VAL A 371 -21.01 -0.22 3.74
N GLU A 372 -22.10 -0.33 4.48
CA GLU A 372 -22.84 0.82 5.03
C GLU A 372 -21.97 1.67 5.96
N ASP A 373 -21.16 1.03 6.82
CA ASP A 373 -20.23 1.74 7.69
C ASP A 373 -19.13 2.45 6.90
N HIS A 374 -18.59 1.80 5.86
CA HIS A 374 -17.66 2.43 4.94
C HIS A 374 -18.29 3.66 4.25
N GLN A 375 -19.53 3.56 3.76
CA GLN A 375 -20.25 4.68 3.14
C GLN A 375 -20.45 5.85 4.11
N LYS A 376 -20.80 5.57 5.37
CA LYS A 376 -20.91 6.60 6.42
C LYS A 376 -19.58 7.31 6.65
N ARG A 377 -18.49 6.56 6.75
CA ARG A 377 -17.14 7.14 6.92
C ARG A 377 -16.72 7.93 5.66
N ARG A 378 -16.98 7.41 4.47
CA ARG A 378 -16.69 8.09 3.21
C ARG A 378 -17.42 9.44 3.11
N ALA A 379 -18.67 9.52 3.55
CA ALA A 379 -19.44 10.74 3.56
C ALA A 379 -18.84 11.85 4.46
N LEU A 380 -18.01 11.48 5.45
CA LEU A 380 -17.28 12.42 6.30
C LEU A 380 -15.95 12.88 5.68
N VAL A 381 -15.49 12.24 4.61
CA VAL A 381 -14.25 12.62 3.92
C VAL A 381 -14.57 13.72 2.93
N THR A 382 -14.54 14.96 3.41
CA THR A 382 -14.65 16.18 2.57
C THR A 382 -13.35 16.46 1.82
N ASP A 383 -13.34 17.43 0.93
CA ASP A 383 -12.12 17.82 0.22
C ASP A 383 -11.08 18.42 1.19
N GLU A 384 -11.50 19.12 2.25
CA GLU A 384 -10.61 19.63 3.30
C GLU A 384 -9.96 18.49 4.09
N VAL A 385 -10.69 17.40 4.35
CA VAL A 385 -10.12 16.18 4.97
C VAL A 385 -9.11 15.54 4.04
N LEU A 386 -9.41 15.45 2.74
CA LEU A 386 -8.45 14.92 1.77
C LEU A 386 -7.20 15.78 1.68
N ASP A 387 -7.33 17.09 1.70
CA ASP A 387 -6.18 18.01 1.62
C ASP A 387 -5.21 17.81 2.80
N VAL A 388 -5.70 17.33 3.95
CA VAL A 388 -4.83 16.92 5.06
C VAL A 388 -3.97 15.72 4.67
N TYR A 389 -4.52 14.72 3.98
CA TYR A 389 -3.76 13.55 3.52
C TYR A 389 -2.80 13.88 2.36
N PHE A 390 -3.20 14.78 1.47
CA PHE A 390 -2.41 15.18 0.29
C PHE A 390 -1.38 16.28 0.56
N ASN A 391 -1.35 16.84 1.76
CA ASN A 391 -0.47 17.97 2.08
C ASN A 391 1.01 17.56 2.13
N PRO A 392 1.85 17.95 1.13
CA PRO A 392 3.27 17.58 1.09
C PRO A 392 4.13 18.42 2.04
N THR A 393 3.58 19.44 2.71
CA THR A 393 4.31 20.29 3.66
C THR A 393 4.04 19.88 5.10
N LYS A 394 3.02 19.03 5.33
CA LYS A 394 2.69 18.53 6.66
C LYS A 394 3.77 17.57 7.14
N THR A 395 4.47 17.96 8.21
CA THR A 395 5.36 17.04 8.94
C THR A 395 4.60 16.49 10.13
N PRO A 396 4.13 15.23 10.08
CA PRO A 396 3.44 14.62 11.21
C PRO A 396 4.32 14.60 12.45
N LYS A 397 3.74 14.75 13.64
CA LYS A 397 4.46 14.79 14.92
C LYS A 397 5.39 13.58 15.12
N VAL A 398 4.97 12.41 14.66
CA VAL A 398 5.75 11.16 14.69
C VAL A 398 7.05 11.28 13.88
N PHE A 399 7.06 12.11 12.85
CA PHE A 399 8.26 12.34 12.04
C PHE A 399 9.20 13.37 12.66
N LEU A 400 8.66 14.32 13.42
CA LEU A 400 9.49 15.22 14.23
C LEU A 400 10.31 14.44 15.26
N ASP A 401 9.74 13.40 15.84
CA ASP A 401 10.48 12.54 16.77
C ASP A 401 11.57 11.71 16.03
N LEU A 402 11.28 11.21 14.84
CA LEU A 402 12.29 10.57 13.98
C LEU A 402 13.41 11.55 13.56
N PHE A 403 13.09 12.83 13.32
CA PHE A 403 14.08 13.86 13.07
C PHE A 403 14.97 14.12 14.29
N ARG A 404 14.36 14.20 15.47
CA ARG A 404 15.11 14.40 16.74
C ARG A 404 16.04 13.22 17.01
N GLU A 405 15.56 11.99 16.91
CA GLU A 405 16.39 10.79 17.12
C GLU A 405 17.59 10.75 16.14
N TYR A 406 17.37 11.16 14.89
CA TYR A 406 18.45 11.24 13.90
C TYR A 406 19.44 12.34 14.23
N GLU A 407 18.97 13.54 14.56
CA GLU A 407 19.85 14.66 14.95
C GLU A 407 20.66 14.31 16.20
N GLU A 408 20.05 13.66 17.19
CA GLU A 408 20.74 13.18 18.38
C GLU A 408 21.79 12.11 18.07
N LYS A 409 21.51 11.20 17.15
CA LYS A 409 22.43 10.12 16.73
C LYS A 409 23.62 10.63 15.92
N GLU A 410 23.37 11.56 14.99
CA GLU A 410 24.42 12.10 14.11
C GLU A 410 25.21 13.26 14.73
N PHE A 411 24.59 14.07 15.58
CA PHE A 411 25.14 15.32 16.11
C PHE A 411 25.30 15.33 17.63
N GLY A 412 24.91 14.25 18.35
CA GLY A 412 24.94 14.13 19.80
C GLY A 412 23.74 14.77 20.48
N LYS A 413 23.45 14.32 21.73
CA LYS A 413 22.32 14.82 22.49
C LYS A 413 22.43 16.31 22.72
N TRP A 414 21.36 17.05 22.41
CA TRP A 414 21.19 18.43 22.76
C TRP A 414 21.08 18.56 24.28
N GLU A 415 22.06 19.16 24.93
CA GLU A 415 21.90 19.60 26.32
C GLU A 415 20.86 20.73 26.33
N LYS A 416 19.65 20.47 26.87
CA LYS A 416 18.70 21.55 27.19
C LYS A 416 19.39 22.52 28.13
N LYS A 417 19.66 23.74 27.68
CA LYS A 417 19.99 24.83 28.58
C LYS A 417 18.83 24.99 29.56
N LYS A 418 19.08 24.70 30.84
CA LYS A 418 18.13 25.01 31.91
C LYS A 418 17.99 26.53 31.98
N GLY A 419 16.87 27.05 31.54
CA GLY A 419 16.49 28.44 31.71
C GLY A 419 15.86 29.05 30.45
N GLY A 420 14.53 29.12 30.41
CA GLY A 420 13.77 29.86 29.40
C GLY A 420 12.59 29.08 28.84
N GLY A 421 11.40 29.58 29.05
CA GLY A 421 10.13 28.87 28.87
C GLY A 421 9.83 28.39 27.44
N ASP A 422 8.92 27.45 27.39
CA ASP A 422 8.41 26.73 26.21
C ASP A 422 7.69 27.60 25.15
N SER A 423 7.63 28.93 25.33
CA SER A 423 6.91 29.84 24.42
C SER A 423 7.64 30.17 23.11
N GLU A 424 8.98 30.15 23.09
CA GLU A 424 9.73 30.58 21.89
C GLU A 424 9.72 29.58 20.73
N ASN A 425 9.52 28.28 20.99
CA ASN A 425 9.45 27.28 19.93
C ASN A 425 8.06 27.21 19.28
N ASP A 426 7.00 27.43 20.06
CA ASP A 426 5.64 27.53 19.54
C ASP A 426 5.47 28.84 18.74
N ASP A 427 6.09 29.94 19.18
CA ASP A 427 6.11 31.22 18.45
C ASP A 427 6.92 31.15 17.16
N LEU A 428 7.98 30.33 17.11
CA LEU A 428 8.76 30.12 15.87
C LEU A 428 8.05 29.24 14.85
N CYS A 429 7.34 28.21 15.30
CA CYS A 429 6.48 27.40 14.42
C CYS A 429 5.32 28.25 13.88
N ALA A 430 4.67 29.04 14.74
CA ALA A 430 3.61 29.96 14.34
C ALA A 430 4.11 31.05 13.37
N ALA A 431 5.30 31.62 13.63
CA ALA A 431 5.91 32.61 12.75
C ALA A 431 6.38 32.04 11.41
N LEU A 432 6.81 30.76 11.38
CA LEU A 432 7.12 30.04 10.13
C LEU A 432 5.85 29.74 9.33
N GLU A 433 4.77 29.33 10.00
CA GLU A 433 3.46 29.13 9.37
C GLU A 433 2.89 30.45 8.84
N GLU A 434 3.01 31.54 9.58
CA GLU A 434 2.56 32.87 9.16
C GLU A 434 3.42 33.41 8.01
N LYS A 435 4.72 33.17 8.03
CA LYS A 435 5.63 33.55 6.94
C LYS A 435 5.38 32.75 5.67
N MET A 436 5.11 31.46 5.80
CA MET A 436 4.70 30.59 4.66
C MET A 436 3.34 31.01 4.08
N LYS A 437 2.41 31.51 4.90
CA LYS A 437 1.15 32.11 4.46
C LYS A 437 1.34 33.47 3.79
N LEU A 438 2.32 34.27 4.22
CA LEU A 438 2.60 35.62 3.71
C LEU A 438 3.50 35.62 2.45
N GLU A 439 4.36 34.62 2.28
CA GLU A 439 5.20 34.47 1.07
C GLU A 439 4.42 33.86 -0.11
N GLY A 440 3.12 33.72 0.05
CA GLY A 440 2.13 33.56 -1.01
C GLY A 440 2.35 32.29 -1.84
N ALA A 441 1.61 31.25 -1.50
CA ALA A 441 1.10 30.38 -2.53
C ALA A 441 0.13 31.25 -3.37
N THR A 442 0.64 32.00 -4.34
CA THR A 442 -0.21 32.53 -5.38
C THR A 442 -0.65 31.37 -6.22
N GLU A 443 -1.91 30.98 -6.08
CA GLU A 443 -2.58 30.13 -7.03
C GLU A 443 -2.46 30.79 -8.40
N ASN A 444 -1.81 30.11 -9.35
CA ASN A 444 -2.04 30.45 -10.74
C ASN A 444 -3.41 29.88 -11.13
N GLU A 445 -4.04 30.45 -12.14
CA GLU A 445 -5.39 30.12 -12.61
C GLU A 445 -5.61 28.65 -13.03
N GLU A 446 -4.61 27.77 -12.86
CA GLU A 446 -4.61 26.34 -13.19
C GLU A 446 -4.59 25.41 -11.96
N GLY A 447 -4.73 25.92 -10.73
CA GLY A 447 -4.92 25.10 -9.52
C GLY A 447 -3.73 24.18 -9.16
N CYS A 448 -2.52 24.48 -9.61
CA CYS A 448 -1.32 23.77 -9.24
C CYS A 448 -0.63 24.46 -8.06
N ALA A 449 -0.58 23.81 -6.90
CA ALA A 449 0.22 24.27 -5.76
C ALA A 449 1.70 24.28 -6.12
N ILE A 450 2.20 25.44 -6.54
CA ILE A 450 3.64 25.63 -6.75
C ILE A 450 4.24 26.00 -5.41
N GLY A 451 4.96 25.08 -4.80
CA GLY A 451 5.75 25.42 -3.66
C GLY A 451 6.10 24.32 -2.68
N ALA A 452 6.70 23.21 -3.15
CA ALA A 452 7.63 22.54 -2.25
C ALA A 452 8.79 23.53 -1.99
N PRO A 453 9.20 23.78 -0.71
CA PRO A 453 10.33 24.68 -0.45
C PRO A 453 11.53 24.18 -1.24
N LYS A 454 12.18 25.07 -1.99
CA LYS A 454 13.41 24.71 -2.73
C LYS A 454 14.37 24.12 -1.72
N SER A 455 15.02 23.04 -2.07
CA SER A 455 16.01 22.35 -1.21
C SER A 455 17.07 23.31 -0.64
N GLU A 456 17.34 24.41 -1.36
CA GLU A 456 18.23 25.51 -0.97
C GLU A 456 17.67 26.36 0.17
N ASP A 457 16.37 26.61 0.24
CA ASP A 457 15.75 27.39 1.32
C ASP A 457 15.77 26.61 2.63
N TRP A 458 15.52 25.31 2.58
CA TRP A 458 15.66 24.45 3.75
C TRP A 458 17.12 24.34 4.24
N LEU A 459 18.08 24.22 3.30
CA LEU A 459 19.51 24.25 3.63
C LEU A 459 19.95 25.59 4.20
N ARG A 460 19.36 26.70 3.72
CA ARG A 460 19.61 28.05 4.24
C ARG A 460 19.09 28.19 5.68
N ILE A 461 17.83 27.82 5.92
CA ILE A 461 17.20 27.86 7.26
C ILE A 461 17.99 26.98 8.24
N ARG A 462 18.43 25.80 7.82
CA ARG A 462 19.29 24.91 8.60
C ARG A 462 20.65 25.53 8.90
N LYS A 463 21.31 26.16 7.92
CA LYS A 463 22.59 26.87 8.13
C LYS A 463 22.45 28.02 9.09
N GLU A 464 21.41 28.83 8.97
CA GLU A 464 21.13 29.96 9.86
C GLU A 464 20.84 29.48 11.27
N ARG A 465 20.11 28.37 11.45
CA ARG A 465 19.88 27.75 12.76
C ARG A 465 21.17 27.24 13.39
N MET A 466 22.01 26.53 12.59
CA MET A 466 23.29 26.03 13.07
C MET A 466 24.29 27.17 13.42
N GLN A 467 24.21 28.33 12.76
CA GLN A 467 25.03 29.50 13.09
C GLN A 467 24.57 30.24 14.35
N ARG A 468 23.25 30.29 14.59
CA ARG A 468 22.66 30.92 15.77
C ARG A 468 22.93 30.11 17.06
N ASP A 469 22.95 28.78 16.93
CA ASP A 469 23.12 27.86 18.06
C ASP A 469 24.58 27.38 18.22
N ALA A 470 25.53 27.96 17.46
CA ALA A 470 26.96 27.69 17.59
C ALA A 470 27.48 28.16 18.96
N PRO A 471 28.26 27.35 19.70
CA PRO A 471 28.82 27.75 20.99
C PRO A 471 29.72 28.99 20.80
N THR A 472 29.52 30.01 21.63
CA THR A 472 30.36 31.18 21.71
C THR A 472 31.81 30.80 22.03
N GLU A 473 32.77 31.47 21.41
CA GLU A 473 34.22 31.22 21.45
C GLU A 473 34.76 30.92 22.85
N GLY A 474 35.45 29.79 22.98
CA GLY A 474 36.18 29.46 24.22
C GLY A 474 36.71 28.03 24.35
N SER A 475 36.31 27.07 23.55
CA SER A 475 36.76 25.68 23.66
C SER A 475 37.42 25.16 22.39
N LYS A 476 38.57 24.47 22.53
CA LYS A 476 39.27 23.80 21.42
C LYS A 476 38.42 22.76 20.65
N SER A 477 37.33 22.30 21.24
CA SER A 477 36.33 21.40 20.64
C SER A 477 35.42 22.15 19.65
N ALA A 478 35.07 23.40 19.94
CA ALA A 478 34.24 24.25 19.09
C ALA A 478 34.94 24.63 17.77
N LEU A 479 36.26 24.89 17.83
CA LEU A 479 37.06 25.19 16.64
C LEU A 479 37.20 24.00 15.67
N LYS A 480 37.27 22.76 16.17
CA LYS A 480 37.27 21.56 15.36
C LYS A 480 35.90 21.28 14.70
N LYS A 481 34.80 21.61 15.39
CA LYS A 481 33.44 21.51 14.84
C LYS A 481 33.17 22.57 13.78
N ALA A 482 33.62 23.82 14.00
CA ALA A 482 33.47 24.91 13.03
C ALA A 482 34.26 24.65 11.71
N ALA A 483 35.43 24.04 11.81
CA ALA A 483 36.24 23.65 10.66
C ALA A 483 35.58 22.51 9.81
N LYS A 484 34.88 21.57 10.44
CA LYS A 484 34.14 20.53 9.76
C LYS A 484 32.86 21.04 9.07
N ILE A 485 32.24 22.10 9.58
CA ILE A 485 31.05 22.76 9.01
C ILE A 485 31.44 23.62 7.79
N LYS A 486 32.65 24.17 7.74
CA LYS A 486 33.15 24.94 6.57
C LYS A 486 33.60 24.06 5.39
N ALA A 487 33.81 22.77 5.61
CA ALA A 487 34.27 21.82 4.59
C ALA A 487 33.13 20.93 4.03
N ALA A 488 31.89 21.09 4.49
CA ALA A 488 30.66 20.46 3.98
C ALA A 488 29.72 21.55 3.41
#